data_d8c35b84b10d5bd069c1975670097558
#
_entry.id   d8c35b84b10d5bd069c1975670097558
#
_cell.length_a   1.000
_cell.length_b   1.000
_cell.length_c   1.000
_cell.angle_alpha   90.00
_cell.angle_beta   90.00
_cell.angle_gamma   90.00
#
_symmetry.space_group_name_H-M   'P 1'
#
loop_
_entity.id
_entity.type
_entity.pdbx_description
1 polymer ?
#
loop_
_entity_poly.entity_id
_entity_poly.type
_entity_poly.pdbx_seq_one_letter_code
_entity_poly.pdbx_strand_id
1 'polypeptide(L)'
;MLFRSELRNNTAYIHAMTEDWEKFLAAVQTDKAGNRLNPVKVEGLDSTDEKVIGKRLQEIAKNAATGGLYTQIGELYGFPIKVISERSVSDGLEFIDNRFVVEGNYKYKYNNGHLAMADTHAAATNFLNALEKIPSIIDQYKEKNEVLEREIPQLQEIAGKTWKKEEELKGLKSELVALDRKIQLELTPSVSGTISEQCEQIPKNTSINLIRDYTIDQQTIPKQHYRRNMKL
;
A
#
# COMPACT_ATOMS: atom_id res chain seq x y z
N MET A 1 12.36 9.55 -6.82
CA MET A 1 12.81 8.66 -5.72
C MET A 1 11.88 7.46 -5.49
N LEU A 2 10.57 7.57 -5.68
CA LEU A 2 9.58 6.50 -5.47
C LEU A 2 9.89 5.20 -6.25
N PHE A 3 10.04 5.27 -7.57
CA PHE A 3 10.27 4.10 -8.44
C PHE A 3 11.52 3.28 -8.08
N ARG A 4 12.62 3.94 -7.67
CA ARG A 4 13.81 3.23 -7.21
C ARG A 4 13.62 2.53 -5.86
N SER A 5 12.78 3.09 -4.99
CA SER A 5 12.40 2.44 -3.75
C SER A 5 11.52 1.22 -4.02
N GLU A 6 10.57 1.34 -4.96
CA GLU A 6 9.72 0.25 -5.38
C GLU A 6 10.53 -0.90 -6.00
N LEU A 7 11.46 -0.60 -6.91
CA LEU A 7 12.36 -1.59 -7.49
C LEU A 7 13.14 -2.37 -6.42
N ARG A 8 13.70 -1.66 -5.41
CA ARG A 8 14.40 -2.31 -4.30
C ARG A 8 13.49 -3.18 -3.46
N ASN A 9 12.28 -2.71 -3.16
CA ASN A 9 11.31 -3.47 -2.38
C ASN A 9 10.87 -4.73 -3.14
N ASN A 10 10.58 -4.61 -4.43
CA ASN A 10 10.24 -5.75 -5.28
C ASN A 10 11.37 -6.79 -5.32
N THR A 11 12.63 -6.33 -5.45
CA THR A 11 13.80 -7.22 -5.43
C THR A 11 13.93 -7.96 -4.09
N ALA A 12 13.70 -7.26 -2.97
CA ALA A 12 13.68 -7.88 -1.65
C ALA A 12 12.55 -8.90 -1.50
N TYR A 13 11.36 -8.62 -2.03
CA TYR A 13 10.24 -9.57 -2.04
C TYR A 13 10.55 -10.80 -2.90
N ILE A 14 11.15 -10.64 -4.08
CA ILE A 14 11.57 -11.76 -4.93
C ILE A 14 12.54 -12.66 -4.17
N HIS A 15 13.52 -12.10 -3.49
CA HIS A 15 14.49 -12.87 -2.69
C HIS A 15 13.79 -13.64 -1.56
N ALA A 16 12.98 -12.96 -0.77
CA ALA A 16 12.22 -13.57 0.32
C ALA A 16 11.31 -14.71 -0.16
N MET A 17 10.60 -14.51 -1.28
CA MET A 17 9.74 -15.54 -1.87
C MET A 17 10.53 -16.70 -2.46
N THR A 18 11.73 -16.47 -2.98
CA THR A 18 12.60 -17.54 -3.50
C THR A 18 13.07 -18.43 -2.36
N GLU A 19 13.50 -17.86 -1.23
CA GLU A 19 13.86 -18.64 -0.04
C GLU A 19 12.68 -19.44 0.50
N ASP A 20 11.48 -18.84 0.56
CA ASP A 20 10.27 -19.55 0.97
C ASP A 20 9.92 -20.70 0.02
N TRP A 21 10.09 -20.50 -1.29
CA TRP A 21 9.87 -21.54 -2.29
C TRP A 21 10.84 -22.72 -2.13
N GLU A 22 12.12 -22.45 -1.93
CA GLU A 22 13.13 -23.48 -1.67
C GLU A 22 12.81 -24.26 -0.39
N LYS A 23 12.43 -23.55 0.69
CA LYS A 23 11.99 -24.16 1.95
C LYS A 23 10.76 -25.06 1.75
N PHE A 24 9.79 -24.60 0.97
CA PHE A 24 8.59 -25.38 0.66
C PHE A 24 8.95 -26.64 -0.13
N LEU A 25 9.76 -26.54 -1.19
CA LEU A 25 10.18 -27.70 -1.98
C LEU A 25 10.97 -28.73 -1.17
N ALA A 26 11.79 -28.28 -0.22
CA ALA A 26 12.55 -29.17 0.66
C ALA A 26 11.65 -29.90 1.68
N ALA A 27 10.51 -29.30 2.06
CA ALA A 27 9.58 -29.87 3.03
C ALA A 27 8.44 -30.68 2.39
N VAL A 28 8.22 -30.52 1.07
CA VAL A 28 7.15 -31.19 0.35
C VAL A 28 7.25 -32.71 0.47
N GLN A 29 6.12 -33.32 0.80
CA GLN A 29 5.96 -34.78 0.84
C GLN A 29 5.02 -35.22 -0.28
N THR A 30 5.28 -36.35 -0.87
CA THR A 30 4.42 -36.96 -1.91
C THR A 30 3.98 -38.33 -1.48
N ASP A 31 2.79 -38.75 -1.93
CA ASP A 31 2.30 -40.10 -1.76
C ASP A 31 2.99 -41.07 -2.75
N LYS A 32 2.65 -42.34 -2.65
CA LYS A 32 3.19 -43.40 -3.56
C LYS A 32 2.79 -43.19 -5.03
N ALA A 33 1.75 -42.39 -5.29
CA ALA A 33 1.27 -42.05 -6.63
C ALA A 33 1.90 -40.78 -7.17
N GLY A 34 2.75 -40.09 -6.37
CA GLY A 34 3.41 -38.85 -6.75
C GLY A 34 2.58 -37.57 -6.48
N ASN A 35 1.40 -37.67 -5.84
CA ASN A 35 0.60 -36.53 -5.47
C ASN A 35 1.18 -35.87 -4.21
N ARG A 36 1.17 -34.54 -4.16
CA ARG A 36 1.61 -33.83 -2.98
C ARG A 36 0.64 -34.01 -1.83
N LEU A 37 1.18 -34.38 -0.68
CA LEU A 37 0.41 -34.45 0.55
C LEU A 37 0.19 -33.02 1.08
N ASN A 38 -0.96 -32.82 1.72
CA ASN A 38 -1.30 -31.53 2.37
C ASN A 38 -1.35 -31.71 3.91
N PRO A 39 -0.22 -31.66 4.60
CA PRO A 39 -0.14 -31.93 6.03
C PRO A 39 -0.52 -30.67 6.85
N VAL A 40 -1.70 -30.13 6.63
CA VAL A 40 -2.21 -29.03 7.44
C VAL A 40 -2.43 -29.51 8.86
N LYS A 41 -1.70 -28.90 9.81
CA LYS A 41 -1.92 -29.09 11.25
C LYS A 41 -2.68 -27.89 11.78
N VAL A 42 -3.82 -28.12 12.40
CA VAL A 42 -4.63 -27.06 13.03
C VAL A 42 -4.52 -27.19 14.54
N GLU A 43 -4.34 -26.08 15.24
CA GLU A 43 -4.27 -26.06 16.69
C GLU A 43 -5.53 -26.66 17.32
N GLY A 44 -5.33 -27.56 18.30
CA GLY A 44 -6.42 -28.25 19.00
C GLY A 44 -7.06 -29.38 18.20
N LEU A 45 -6.51 -29.76 17.04
CA LEU A 45 -6.96 -30.90 16.26
C LEU A 45 -5.82 -31.87 15.98
N ASP A 46 -5.97 -33.11 16.46
CA ASP A 46 -5.07 -34.21 16.15
C ASP A 46 -5.73 -35.14 15.11
N SER A 47 -5.67 -34.74 13.85
CA SER A 47 -6.22 -35.51 12.73
C SER A 47 -5.45 -35.23 11.45
N THR A 48 -5.28 -36.26 10.65
CA THR A 48 -4.71 -36.18 9.29
C THR A 48 -5.79 -36.22 8.19
N ASP A 49 -7.05 -36.38 8.57
CA ASP A 49 -8.18 -36.38 7.64
C ASP A 49 -8.50 -34.96 7.15
N GLU A 50 -8.32 -34.73 5.86
CA GLU A 50 -8.54 -33.43 5.22
C GLU A 50 -9.97 -32.89 5.42
N LYS A 51 -10.97 -33.77 5.47
CA LYS A 51 -12.36 -33.37 5.71
C LYS A 51 -12.55 -32.86 7.13
N VAL A 52 -11.93 -33.52 8.10
CA VAL A 52 -11.97 -33.09 9.52
C VAL A 52 -11.22 -31.78 9.70
N ILE A 53 -10.03 -31.67 9.11
CA ILE A 53 -9.24 -30.43 9.11
C ILE A 53 -10.03 -29.30 8.45
N GLY A 54 -10.59 -29.53 7.26
CA GLY A 54 -11.36 -28.51 6.53
C GLY A 54 -12.59 -28.05 7.29
N LYS A 55 -13.32 -28.97 7.97
CA LYS A 55 -14.45 -28.61 8.83
C LYS A 55 -14.01 -27.70 9.98
N ARG A 56 -12.89 -28.02 10.63
CA ARG A 56 -12.33 -27.21 11.71
C ARG A 56 -11.95 -25.81 11.23
N LEU A 57 -11.32 -25.72 10.06
CA LEU A 57 -10.96 -24.43 9.43
C LEU A 57 -12.21 -23.61 9.09
N GLN A 58 -13.28 -24.23 8.62
CA GLN A 58 -14.56 -23.55 8.37
C GLN A 58 -15.23 -23.07 9.66
N GLU A 59 -15.10 -23.80 10.77
CA GLU A 59 -15.55 -23.34 12.08
C GLU A 59 -14.74 -22.11 12.55
N ILE A 60 -13.42 -22.13 12.37
CA ILE A 60 -12.55 -20.99 12.66
C ILE A 60 -12.96 -19.80 11.78
N ALA A 61 -13.20 -20.02 10.48
CA ALA A 61 -13.62 -18.97 9.56
C ALA A 61 -14.92 -18.28 9.97
N LYS A 62 -15.84 -19.01 10.62
CA LYS A 62 -17.12 -18.45 11.11
C LYS A 62 -16.96 -17.70 12.44
N ASN A 63 -16.07 -18.16 13.31
CA ASN A 63 -16.08 -17.77 14.72
C ASN A 63 -14.84 -16.95 15.15
N ALA A 64 -13.83 -16.84 14.32
CA ALA A 64 -12.62 -16.12 14.69
C ALA A 64 -12.92 -14.64 14.95
N ALA A 65 -12.37 -14.12 16.05
CA ALA A 65 -12.46 -12.72 16.44
C ALA A 65 -11.05 -12.26 16.89
N THR A 66 -10.21 -11.88 15.93
CA THR A 66 -8.78 -11.58 16.20
C THR A 66 -8.53 -10.12 16.56
N GLY A 67 -9.55 -9.25 16.51
CA GLY A 67 -9.39 -7.82 16.76
C GLY A 67 -8.47 -7.11 15.77
N GLY A 68 -8.31 -7.63 14.55
CA GLY A 68 -7.44 -7.06 13.53
C GLY A 68 -5.98 -7.52 13.63
N LEU A 69 -5.65 -8.47 14.50
CA LEU A 69 -4.31 -9.04 14.62
C LEU A 69 -4.24 -10.42 13.95
N TYR A 70 -3.07 -10.74 13.39
CA TYR A 70 -2.81 -12.08 12.87
C TYR A 70 -2.66 -13.07 14.02
N THR A 71 -3.59 -14.02 14.09
CA THR A 71 -3.58 -15.09 15.11
C THR A 71 -3.22 -16.41 14.44
N GLN A 72 -2.22 -17.10 14.95
CA GLN A 72 -1.83 -18.41 14.42
C GLN A 72 -2.92 -19.44 14.77
N ILE A 73 -3.23 -20.31 13.83
CA ILE A 73 -4.25 -21.37 13.95
C ILE A 73 -3.73 -22.72 13.56
N GLY A 74 -2.53 -22.80 13.02
CA GLY A 74 -1.95 -24.04 12.55
C GLY A 74 -0.63 -23.85 11.81
N GLU A 75 -0.24 -24.91 11.11
CA GLU A 75 1.02 -24.98 10.36
C GLU A 75 0.87 -25.85 9.11
N LEU A 76 1.57 -25.47 8.05
CA LEU A 76 1.72 -26.26 6.80
C LEU A 76 3.19 -26.26 6.39
N TYR A 77 3.84 -27.42 6.33
CA TYR A 77 5.25 -27.57 5.94
C TYR A 77 6.22 -26.63 6.69
N GLY A 78 5.97 -26.37 7.98
CA GLY A 78 6.76 -25.42 8.77
C GLY A 78 6.42 -23.95 8.51
N PHE A 79 5.38 -23.66 7.73
CA PHE A 79 4.84 -22.32 7.57
C PHE A 79 3.62 -22.13 8.48
N PRO A 80 3.62 -21.13 9.38
CA PRO A 80 2.45 -20.85 10.21
C PRO A 80 1.27 -20.40 9.36
N ILE A 81 0.10 -20.96 9.67
CA ILE A 81 -1.19 -20.55 9.12
C ILE A 81 -1.79 -19.57 10.12
N LYS A 82 -2.17 -18.39 9.65
CA LYS A 82 -2.75 -17.35 10.48
C LYS A 82 -4.10 -16.89 9.95
N VAL A 83 -4.97 -16.46 10.83
CA VAL A 83 -6.25 -15.81 10.53
C VAL A 83 -6.24 -14.37 11.02
N ILE A 84 -6.89 -13.48 10.28
CA ILE A 84 -7.16 -12.10 10.66
C ILE A 84 -8.62 -11.80 10.44
N SER A 85 -9.27 -11.16 11.43
CA SER A 85 -10.63 -10.66 11.32
C SER A 85 -10.61 -9.20 10.91
N GLU A 86 -11.12 -8.90 9.73
CA GLU A 86 -11.28 -7.54 9.21
C GLU A 86 -12.74 -7.11 9.39
N ARG A 87 -12.96 -5.93 9.94
CA ARG A 87 -14.30 -5.35 10.04
C ARG A 87 -14.56 -4.49 8.80
N SER A 88 -15.68 -4.69 8.16
CA SER A 88 -16.16 -3.87 7.07
C SER A 88 -17.59 -3.39 7.37
N VAL A 89 -17.92 -2.20 6.89
CA VAL A 89 -19.29 -1.66 6.99
C VAL A 89 -19.83 -1.52 5.57
N SER A 90 -20.95 -2.16 5.28
CA SER A 90 -21.68 -2.01 4.02
C SER A 90 -23.14 -1.80 4.34
N ASP A 91 -23.76 -0.77 3.75
CA ASP A 91 -25.17 -0.41 3.93
C ASP A 91 -25.59 -0.22 5.40
N GLY A 92 -24.66 0.27 6.26
CA GLY A 92 -24.88 0.47 7.68
C GLY A 92 -24.82 -0.80 8.53
N LEU A 93 -24.52 -1.95 7.95
CA LEU A 93 -24.31 -3.21 8.65
C LEU A 93 -22.81 -3.50 8.80
N GLU A 94 -22.42 -3.94 10.00
CA GLU A 94 -21.05 -4.40 10.25
C GLU A 94 -20.92 -5.87 9.86
N PHE A 95 -19.87 -6.15 9.09
CA PHE A 95 -19.48 -7.50 8.71
C PHE A 95 -18.10 -7.80 9.26
N ILE A 96 -17.90 -9.03 9.73
CA ILE A 96 -16.59 -9.56 10.08
C ILE A 96 -16.19 -10.52 8.96
N ASP A 97 -15.08 -10.20 8.31
CA ASP A 97 -14.50 -11.02 7.26
C ASP A 97 -13.19 -11.65 7.77
N ASN A 98 -13.20 -12.98 7.90
CA ASN A 98 -12.06 -13.73 8.38
C ASN A 98 -11.22 -14.19 7.20
N ARG A 99 -9.98 -13.69 7.13
CA ARG A 99 -9.02 -13.99 6.07
C ARG A 99 -7.85 -14.79 6.59
N PHE A 100 -7.41 -15.74 5.78
CA PHE A 100 -6.34 -16.66 6.10
C PHE A 100 -5.09 -16.36 5.28
N VAL A 101 -3.93 -16.54 5.88
CA VAL A 101 -2.63 -16.39 5.24
C VAL A 101 -1.70 -17.51 5.67
N VAL A 102 -0.81 -17.90 4.78
CA VAL A 102 0.37 -18.71 5.12
C VAL A 102 1.55 -17.74 5.22
N GLU A 103 2.20 -17.69 6.38
CA GLU A 103 3.27 -16.75 6.63
C GLU A 103 4.64 -17.40 6.46
N GLY A 104 5.40 -16.92 5.49
CA GLY A 104 6.82 -17.14 5.35
C GLY A 104 7.56 -15.84 5.56
N ASN A 105 8.66 -15.62 4.86
CA ASN A 105 9.29 -14.32 4.71
C ASN A 105 8.34 -13.35 4.00
N TYR A 106 7.38 -13.89 3.23
CA TYR A 106 6.27 -13.19 2.62
C TYR A 106 4.93 -13.79 3.10
N LYS A 107 3.81 -13.04 2.93
CA LYS A 107 2.47 -13.51 3.32
C LYS A 107 1.69 -14.00 2.10
N TYR A 108 1.48 -15.29 2.01
CA TYR A 108 0.82 -15.94 0.89
C TYR A 108 -0.67 -16.09 1.14
N LYS A 109 -1.46 -15.77 0.12
CA LYS A 109 -2.93 -15.85 0.16
C LYS A 109 -3.44 -16.60 -1.05
N TYR A 110 -4.41 -17.46 -0.85
CA TYR A 110 -5.22 -18.02 -1.90
C TYR A 110 -6.61 -17.39 -1.85
N ASN A 111 -7.22 -17.09 -3.00
CA ASN A 111 -8.55 -16.48 -3.07
C ASN A 111 -8.71 -15.25 -2.12
N ASN A 112 -7.76 -14.32 -2.13
CA ASN A 112 -7.71 -13.16 -1.24
C ASN A 112 -7.77 -13.48 0.26
N GLY A 113 -7.47 -14.73 0.64
CA GLY A 113 -7.53 -15.21 2.01
C GLY A 113 -8.89 -15.80 2.42
N HIS A 114 -9.87 -15.82 1.51
CA HIS A 114 -11.16 -16.47 1.80
C HIS A 114 -11.05 -18.00 1.74
N LEU A 115 -11.62 -18.64 2.73
CA LEU A 115 -11.66 -20.10 2.79
C LEU A 115 -12.81 -20.65 1.95
N ALA A 116 -12.65 -21.85 1.37
CA ALA A 116 -13.73 -22.55 0.69
C ALA A 116 -14.78 -23.03 1.71
N MET A 117 -15.91 -22.33 1.81
CA MET A 117 -16.95 -22.64 2.80
C MET A 117 -17.90 -23.76 2.37
N ALA A 118 -17.98 -24.05 1.07
CA ALA A 118 -18.87 -25.08 0.52
C ALA A 118 -18.22 -26.48 0.46
N ASP A 119 -16.86 -26.54 0.48
CA ASP A 119 -16.12 -27.79 0.33
C ASP A 119 -15.00 -27.88 1.38
N THR A 120 -15.12 -28.88 2.25
CA THR A 120 -14.17 -29.11 3.33
C THR A 120 -12.78 -29.56 2.82
N HIS A 121 -12.75 -30.34 1.74
CA HIS A 121 -11.47 -30.75 1.13
C HIS A 121 -10.75 -29.52 0.53
N ALA A 122 -11.47 -28.70 -0.23
CA ALA A 122 -10.92 -27.46 -0.77
C ALA A 122 -10.48 -26.49 0.35
N ALA A 123 -11.21 -26.43 1.47
CA ALA A 123 -10.79 -25.63 2.62
C ALA A 123 -9.42 -26.06 3.17
N ALA A 124 -9.17 -27.37 3.26
CA ALA A 124 -7.88 -27.89 3.71
C ALA A 124 -6.76 -27.63 2.69
N THR A 125 -7.05 -27.70 1.37
CA THR A 125 -6.04 -27.54 0.30
C THR A 125 -5.76 -26.09 -0.09
N ASN A 126 -6.57 -25.13 0.30
CA ASN A 126 -6.38 -23.70 -0.04
C ASN A 126 -4.99 -23.15 0.34
N PHE A 127 -4.42 -23.62 1.44
CA PHE A 127 -3.09 -23.17 1.91
C PHE A 127 -1.98 -23.73 1.04
N LEU A 128 -2.10 -24.98 0.58
CA LEU A 128 -1.17 -25.58 -0.39
C LEU A 128 -1.18 -24.79 -1.70
N ASN A 129 -2.36 -24.46 -2.19
CA ASN A 129 -2.52 -23.65 -3.38
C ASN A 129 -1.90 -22.23 -3.22
N ALA A 130 -1.90 -21.69 -2.00
CA ALA A 130 -1.24 -20.41 -1.72
C ALA A 130 0.28 -20.51 -1.90
N LEU A 131 0.90 -21.58 -1.42
CA LEU A 131 2.34 -21.82 -1.56
C LEU A 131 2.73 -22.19 -3.02
N GLU A 132 1.90 -22.95 -3.72
CA GLU A 132 2.15 -23.32 -5.12
C GLU A 132 2.11 -22.13 -6.08
N LYS A 133 1.49 -21.02 -5.70
CA LYS A 133 1.49 -19.77 -6.46
C LYS A 133 2.77 -18.95 -6.33
N ILE A 134 3.68 -19.30 -5.43
CA ILE A 134 4.92 -18.54 -5.20
C ILE A 134 5.68 -18.25 -6.50
N PRO A 135 5.98 -19.23 -7.37
CA PRO A 135 6.70 -18.95 -8.62
C PRO A 135 5.99 -17.92 -9.50
N SER A 136 4.67 -18.03 -9.64
CA SER A 136 3.88 -17.08 -10.43
C SER A 136 3.90 -15.65 -9.85
N ILE A 137 3.93 -15.53 -8.52
CA ILE A 137 4.05 -14.22 -7.86
C ILE A 137 5.44 -13.64 -8.10
N ILE A 138 6.49 -14.46 -7.99
CA ILE A 138 7.87 -14.05 -8.29
C ILE A 138 7.97 -13.51 -9.72
N ASP A 139 7.40 -14.21 -10.70
CA ASP A 139 7.44 -13.79 -12.11
C ASP A 139 6.70 -12.47 -12.33
N GLN A 140 5.55 -12.25 -11.67
CA GLN A 140 4.85 -10.98 -11.72
C GLN A 140 5.69 -9.82 -11.17
N TYR A 141 6.46 -10.03 -10.10
CA TYR A 141 7.36 -9.00 -9.56
C TYR A 141 8.57 -8.76 -10.45
N LYS A 142 9.11 -9.79 -11.12
CA LYS A 142 10.17 -9.65 -12.13
C LYS A 142 9.69 -8.78 -13.31
N GLU A 143 8.51 -9.09 -13.87
CA GLU A 143 7.91 -8.29 -14.95
C GLU A 143 7.72 -6.83 -14.54
N LYS A 144 7.24 -6.57 -13.33
CA LYS A 144 7.14 -5.20 -12.80
C LYS A 144 8.49 -4.50 -12.71
N ASN A 145 9.53 -5.22 -12.29
CA ASN A 145 10.88 -4.67 -12.22
C ASN A 145 11.43 -4.32 -13.60
N GLU A 146 11.22 -5.17 -14.61
CA GLU A 146 11.60 -4.87 -15.99
C GLU A 146 10.93 -3.60 -16.53
N VAL A 147 9.67 -3.37 -16.17
CA VAL A 147 8.96 -2.12 -16.52
C VAL A 147 9.62 -0.93 -15.83
N LEU A 148 9.84 -1.02 -14.52
CA LEU A 148 10.47 0.05 -13.74
C LEU A 148 11.88 0.38 -14.22
N GLU A 149 12.68 -0.63 -14.57
CA GLU A 149 14.04 -0.46 -15.11
C GLU A 149 14.05 0.28 -16.45
N ARG A 150 13.03 0.11 -17.27
CA ARG A 150 12.87 0.86 -18.53
C ARG A 150 12.36 2.29 -18.31
N GLU A 151 11.45 2.47 -17.36
CA GLU A 151 10.81 3.78 -17.11
C GLU A 151 11.70 4.73 -16.32
N ILE A 152 12.49 4.24 -15.35
CA ILE A 152 13.36 5.06 -14.51
C ILE A 152 14.30 5.96 -15.32
N PRO A 153 15.06 5.47 -16.33
CA PRO A 153 15.92 6.31 -17.14
C PRO A 153 15.16 7.38 -17.93
N GLN A 154 13.99 7.03 -18.49
CA GLN A 154 13.16 7.96 -19.25
C GLN A 154 12.62 9.09 -18.37
N LEU A 155 12.14 8.75 -17.17
CA LEU A 155 11.69 9.74 -16.20
C LEU A 155 12.83 10.63 -15.70
N GLN A 156 14.05 10.09 -15.56
CA GLN A 156 15.22 10.86 -15.19
C GLN A 156 15.62 11.84 -16.29
N GLU A 157 15.55 11.42 -17.54
CA GLU A 157 15.80 12.30 -18.68
C GLU A 157 14.78 13.44 -18.74
N ILE A 158 13.50 13.14 -18.54
CA ILE A 158 12.42 14.14 -18.50
C ILE A 158 12.62 15.11 -17.33
N ALA A 159 12.94 14.58 -16.14
CA ALA A 159 13.18 15.38 -14.94
C ALA A 159 14.43 16.26 -15.03
N GLY A 160 15.41 15.85 -15.85
CA GLY A 160 16.64 16.63 -16.11
C GLY A 160 16.49 17.69 -17.19
N LYS A 161 15.39 17.67 -17.96
CA LYS A 161 15.13 18.70 -18.97
C LYS A 161 14.54 19.94 -18.31
N THR A 162 15.18 21.09 -18.57
CA THR A 162 14.63 22.40 -18.18
C THR A 162 13.30 22.62 -18.90
N TRP A 163 12.30 23.01 -18.16
CA TRP A 163 11.01 23.34 -18.76
C TRP A 163 11.17 24.50 -19.74
N LYS A 164 10.73 24.34 -20.99
CA LYS A 164 10.90 25.33 -22.08
C LYS A 164 10.42 26.74 -21.73
N LYS A 165 9.47 26.86 -20.80
CA LYS A 165 8.93 28.14 -20.36
C LYS A 165 9.45 28.62 -18.99
N GLU A 166 10.52 28.01 -18.48
CA GLU A 166 11.07 28.37 -17.16
C GLU A 166 11.59 29.83 -17.14
N GLU A 167 12.27 30.24 -18.21
CA GLU A 167 12.76 31.62 -18.34
C GLU A 167 11.62 32.63 -18.49
N GLU A 168 10.55 32.30 -19.25
CA GLU A 168 9.33 33.12 -19.35
C GLU A 168 8.66 33.27 -17.97
N LEU A 169 8.54 32.18 -17.22
CA LEU A 169 7.99 32.20 -15.86
C LEU A 169 8.82 33.06 -14.90
N LYS A 170 10.14 32.96 -14.99
CA LYS A 170 11.05 33.81 -14.18
C LYS A 170 10.87 35.29 -14.54
N GLY A 171 10.78 35.60 -15.84
CA GLY A 171 10.51 36.96 -16.33
C GLY A 171 9.21 37.52 -15.78
N LEU A 172 8.10 36.79 -15.96
CA LEU A 172 6.79 37.19 -15.46
C LEU A 172 6.73 37.37 -13.92
N LYS A 173 7.40 36.50 -13.18
CA LYS A 173 7.52 36.67 -11.70
C LYS A 173 8.28 37.94 -11.34
N SER A 174 9.36 38.25 -12.06
CA SER A 174 10.14 39.49 -11.84
C SER A 174 9.31 40.75 -12.15
N GLU A 175 8.55 40.75 -13.24
CA GLU A 175 7.64 41.84 -13.61
C GLU A 175 6.54 42.02 -12.58
N LEU A 176 5.94 40.94 -12.07
CA LEU A 176 4.92 41.00 -11.01
C LEU A 176 5.48 41.66 -9.76
N VAL A 177 6.66 41.27 -9.30
CA VAL A 177 7.30 41.90 -8.12
C VAL A 177 7.59 43.39 -8.37
N ALA A 178 8.02 43.73 -9.60
CA ALA A 178 8.26 45.13 -9.95
C ALA A 178 6.96 45.98 -9.97
N LEU A 179 5.86 45.42 -10.46
CA LEU A 179 4.54 46.01 -10.45
C LEU A 179 4.01 46.20 -9.02
N ASP A 180 4.08 45.18 -8.19
CA ASP A 180 3.68 45.24 -6.79
C ASP A 180 4.43 46.35 -6.05
N ARG A 181 5.74 46.48 -6.30
CA ARG A 181 6.56 47.53 -5.72
C ARG A 181 6.12 48.95 -6.18
N LYS A 182 5.77 49.12 -7.45
CA LYS A 182 5.24 50.39 -7.97
C LYS A 182 3.90 50.74 -7.30
N ILE A 183 2.98 49.80 -7.22
CA ILE A 183 1.68 49.96 -6.58
C ILE A 183 1.87 50.37 -5.10
N GLN A 184 2.77 49.72 -4.37
CA GLN A 184 3.05 50.08 -2.99
C GLN A 184 3.60 51.51 -2.86
N LEU A 185 4.47 51.96 -3.79
CA LEU A 185 4.99 53.32 -3.79
C LEU A 185 3.93 54.35 -4.15
N GLU A 186 3.01 54.06 -5.03
CA GLU A 186 1.91 54.96 -5.42
C GLU A 186 0.80 55.04 -4.35
N LEU A 187 0.58 53.93 -3.62
CA LEU A 187 -0.40 53.87 -2.53
C LEU A 187 0.13 54.43 -1.19
N THR A 188 1.44 54.64 -1.05
CA THR A 188 2.00 55.30 0.14
C THR A 188 1.66 56.79 0.03
N PRO A 189 0.80 57.36 0.91
CA PRO A 189 0.50 58.81 0.88
C PRO A 189 1.79 59.57 1.12
N SER A 190 2.10 60.51 0.21
CA SER A 190 3.21 61.47 0.39
C SER A 190 2.91 62.32 1.62
N VAL A 191 3.49 61.96 2.75
CA VAL A 191 3.48 62.80 3.95
C VAL A 191 4.49 63.95 3.71
N SER A 192 4.04 65.01 2.97
CA SER A 192 4.68 66.29 2.97
C SER A 192 3.84 67.21 3.83
N GLY A 193 4.23 67.39 5.07
CA GLY A 193 3.51 68.33 6.01
C GLY A 193 4.14 68.31 7.37
N THR A 194 5.08 69.25 7.56
CA THR A 194 5.43 70.00 8.80
C THR A 194 5.66 69.18 10.10
N ILE A 195 6.88 69.25 10.50
CA ILE A 195 7.40 68.85 11.81
C ILE A 195 6.80 69.82 12.84
N SER A 196 6.11 69.31 13.85
CA SER A 196 6.04 69.93 15.18
C SER A 196 6.31 68.81 16.20
N GLU A 197 7.33 69.05 17.00
CA GLU A 197 7.80 68.25 18.12
C GLU A 197 6.69 67.97 19.12
N GLN A 198 6.42 66.75 19.45
CA GLN A 198 6.09 66.34 20.82
C GLN A 198 6.44 64.88 21.01
N CYS A 199 7.42 64.69 21.87
CA CYS A 199 7.76 63.34 22.45
C CYS A 199 6.56 62.82 23.23
N GLU A 200 6.17 61.54 22.98
CA GLU A 200 5.81 60.62 24.07
C GLU A 200 5.68 59.19 23.56
N GLN A 201 6.50 58.37 24.12
CA GLN A 201 6.42 56.95 24.45
C GLN A 201 5.59 56.04 23.53
N ILE A 202 6.29 55.22 22.74
CA ILE A 202 5.74 54.07 22.07
C ILE A 202 6.27 52.79 22.76
N PRO A 203 5.41 51.88 23.23
CA PRO A 203 5.84 50.57 23.73
C PRO A 203 6.28 49.68 22.56
N LYS A 204 7.48 49.14 22.70
CA LYS A 204 7.99 48.07 21.84
C LYS A 204 7.13 46.84 22.09
N ASN A 205 6.40 46.39 21.10
CA ASN A 205 6.15 44.96 20.75
C ASN A 205 4.92 44.86 19.84
N THR A 206 5.16 44.65 18.59
CA THR A 206 4.32 43.74 17.77
C THR A 206 5.04 43.53 16.45
N SER A 207 5.79 42.44 16.38
CA SER A 207 6.24 41.88 15.12
C SER A 207 5.02 41.23 14.46
N ILE A 208 4.49 41.90 13.44
CA ILE A 208 3.45 41.30 12.60
C ILE A 208 4.16 40.46 11.54
N ASN A 209 4.29 39.15 11.81
CA ASN A 209 4.61 38.16 10.80
C ASN A 209 3.35 37.88 9.97
N LEU A 210 3.22 38.57 8.85
CA LEU A 210 2.26 38.20 7.80
C LEU A 210 2.91 37.17 6.87
N ILE A 211 3.07 35.94 7.39
CA ILE A 211 3.20 34.80 6.54
C ILE A 211 1.77 34.34 6.23
N ARG A 212 1.26 34.69 5.07
CA ARG A 212 0.09 34.02 4.51
C ARG A 212 0.51 32.65 4.05
N ASP A 213 0.25 31.65 4.89
CA ASP A 213 0.23 30.24 4.51
C ASP A 213 -0.86 30.04 3.45
N TYR A 214 -0.42 29.88 2.20
CA TYR A 214 -1.26 29.24 1.20
C TYR A 214 -1.20 27.73 1.45
N THR A 215 -2.00 27.26 2.38
CA THR A 215 -2.37 25.85 2.47
C THR A 215 -3.23 25.54 1.24
N ILE A 216 -2.65 24.85 0.29
CA ILE A 216 -3.41 24.23 -0.81
C ILE A 216 -4.25 23.11 -0.20
N ASP A 217 -5.54 23.37 -0.14
CA ASP A 217 -6.56 22.41 0.31
C ASP A 217 -6.56 21.20 -0.65
N GLN A 218 -6.03 20.07 -0.18
CA GLN A 218 -6.06 18.80 -0.90
C GLN A 218 -7.41 18.13 -0.70
N GLN A 219 -8.47 18.73 -1.18
CA GLN A 219 -9.75 18.05 -1.30
C GLN A 219 -10.37 18.37 -2.66
N THR A 220 -10.50 17.36 -3.44
CA THR A 220 -11.33 17.08 -4.62
C THR A 220 -10.55 16.67 -5.86
N ILE A 221 -10.11 15.40 -5.86
CA ILE A 221 -9.91 14.67 -7.11
C ILE A 221 -11.17 13.82 -7.32
N PRO A 222 -11.98 14.07 -8.33
CA PRO A 222 -13.12 13.21 -8.63
C PRO A 222 -12.62 11.85 -9.14
N LYS A 223 -13.05 10.77 -8.46
CA LYS A 223 -12.84 9.40 -8.92
C LYS A 223 -13.54 9.20 -10.25
N GLN A 224 -12.81 9.16 -11.36
CA GLN A 224 -13.35 8.72 -12.62
C GLN A 224 -13.61 7.21 -12.56
N HIS A 225 -14.88 6.84 -12.63
CA HIS A 225 -15.33 5.48 -12.84
C HIS A 225 -14.94 5.03 -14.26
N TYR A 226 -13.94 4.18 -14.37
CA TYR A 226 -13.69 3.40 -15.57
C TYR A 226 -14.74 2.27 -15.66
N ARG A 227 -15.83 2.53 -16.39
CA ARG A 227 -16.71 1.47 -16.87
C ARG A 227 -15.99 0.74 -18.01
N ARG A 228 -15.50 -0.46 -17.74
CA ARG A 228 -15.14 -1.39 -18.82
C ARG A 228 -16.41 -1.95 -19.44
N ASN A 229 -16.73 -1.51 -20.64
CA ASN A 229 -17.68 -2.20 -21.51
C ASN A 229 -17.03 -3.50 -21.99
N MET A 230 -17.45 -4.62 -21.42
CA MET A 230 -17.31 -5.93 -22.08
C MET A 230 -18.54 -6.08 -23.01
N LYS A 231 -18.33 -6.06 -24.30
CA LYS A 231 -19.23 -6.66 -25.29
C LYS A 231 -18.63 -8.01 -25.70
N LEU A 232 -19.46 -9.06 -25.52
CA LEU A 232 -19.59 -10.37 -26.18
C LEU A 232 -18.33 -10.98 -26.76
#